data_bf73cef8c3599fee6f13ffd5cfc08fdf
#
_entry.id   bf73cef8c3599fee6f13ffd5cfc08fdf
#
_cell.length_a   1.000
_cell.length_b   1.000
_cell.length_c   1.000
_cell.angle_alpha   90.00
_cell.angle_beta   90.00
_cell.angle_gamma   90.00
#
_symmetry.space_group_name_H-M   'P 1'
#
loop_
_entity.id
_entity.type
_entity.pdbx_description
1 polymer ?
#
loop_
_entity_poly.entity_id
_entity_poly.type
_entity_poly.pdbx_seq_one_letter_code
_entity_poly.pdbx_strand_id
1 'polypeptide(L)'
;MNTQIPKHLEISTPGRICLFGEHQDYLGLPVIAMAISLRAKIDGKKRKDRKVVIHKQDLGVTEYFLLDDLTYSKPRDYFKSGINVCQMEGLTFSSGFECEITSEIPIRAGTSSSSAIMVSWIHFLSRMADEPVVWDQQKI
;
A
#
# COMPACT_ATOMS: atom_id res chain seq x y z
N MET A 1 -24.44 -11.79 12.88
CA MET A 1 -23.10 -11.35 13.26
C MET A 1 -22.77 -10.07 12.50
N ASN A 2 -22.80 -8.96 13.20
CA ASN A 2 -22.39 -7.70 12.62
C ASN A 2 -20.87 -7.58 12.70
N THR A 3 -20.19 -8.12 11.70
CA THR A 3 -18.86 -7.60 11.39
C THR A 3 -19.09 -6.19 10.84
N GLN A 4 -19.09 -5.21 11.71
CA GLN A 4 -19.04 -3.82 11.26
C GLN A 4 -17.75 -3.65 10.50
N ILE A 5 -17.86 -3.61 9.17
CA ILE A 5 -16.78 -3.13 8.30
C ILE A 5 -16.46 -1.73 8.81
N PRO A 6 -15.24 -1.46 9.26
CA PRO A 6 -14.90 -0.12 9.74
C PRO A 6 -15.23 0.87 8.63
N LYS A 7 -16.01 1.91 8.94
CA LYS A 7 -16.35 2.96 7.98
C LYS A 7 -15.11 3.59 7.37
N HIS A 8 -14.00 3.51 8.07
CA HIS A 8 -12.77 4.20 7.76
C HIS A 8 -11.57 3.43 8.31
N LEU A 9 -10.55 3.26 7.51
CA LEU A 9 -9.31 2.62 7.92
C LEU A 9 -8.12 3.51 7.56
N GLU A 10 -7.33 3.88 8.55
CA GLU A 10 -6.07 4.59 8.37
C GLU A 10 -4.90 3.65 8.61
N ILE A 11 -3.99 3.56 7.65
CA ILE A 11 -2.72 2.85 7.75
C ILE A 11 -1.60 3.87 7.65
N SER A 12 -0.64 3.77 8.53
CA SER A 12 0.52 4.65 8.58
C SER A 12 1.81 3.84 8.62
N THR A 13 2.74 4.16 7.74
CA THR A 13 4.03 3.46 7.61
C THR A 13 5.16 4.46 7.64
N PRO A 14 6.21 4.24 8.47
CA PRO A 14 7.37 5.12 8.48
C PRO A 14 8.21 4.98 7.22
N GLY A 15 8.87 6.06 6.84
CA GLY A 15 9.99 5.98 5.91
C GLY A 15 11.19 5.28 6.54
N ARG A 16 12.19 5.00 5.74
CA ARG A 16 13.39 4.29 6.16
C ARG A 16 14.61 4.90 5.49
N ILE A 17 15.68 5.05 6.25
CA ILE A 17 17.01 5.34 5.71
C ILE A 17 17.91 4.12 5.88
N CYS A 18 18.83 3.94 4.94
CA CYS A 18 19.87 2.94 5.04
C CYS A 18 21.14 3.63 5.55
N LEU A 19 21.59 3.25 6.75
CA LEU A 19 22.79 3.82 7.34
C LEU A 19 24.06 3.24 6.70
N PHE A 20 24.04 1.93 6.39
CA PHE A 20 25.13 1.21 5.76
C PHE A 20 24.57 0.12 4.86
N GLY A 21 25.23 -0.09 3.70
CA GLY A 21 24.90 -1.19 2.81
C GLY A 21 23.81 -0.90 1.79
N GLU A 22 23.56 0.36 1.48
CA GLU A 22 22.61 0.74 0.41
C GLU A 22 23.05 0.10 -0.92
N HIS A 23 22.09 -0.45 -1.66
CA HIS A 23 22.32 -1.22 -2.90
C HIS A 23 23.16 -2.50 -2.74
N GLN A 24 23.16 -3.09 -1.56
CA GLN A 24 23.86 -4.36 -1.27
C GLN A 24 22.95 -5.51 -0.90
N ASP A 25 21.70 -5.23 -0.56
CA ASP A 25 20.71 -6.23 -0.14
C ASP A 25 20.45 -7.28 -1.22
N TYR A 26 20.37 -6.88 -2.49
CA TYR A 26 20.19 -7.81 -3.61
C TYR A 26 21.44 -8.69 -3.88
N LEU A 27 22.57 -8.35 -3.30
CA LEU A 27 23.79 -9.16 -3.32
C LEU A 27 23.88 -10.13 -2.14
N GLY A 28 22.87 -10.15 -1.27
CA GLY A 28 22.89 -10.94 -0.04
C GLY A 28 23.83 -10.41 1.04
N LEU A 29 24.28 -9.17 0.93
CA LEU A 29 25.18 -8.53 1.88
C LEU A 29 24.39 -7.85 3.00
N PRO A 30 24.96 -7.75 4.22
CA PRO A 30 24.28 -7.11 5.34
C PRO A 30 24.00 -5.64 5.09
N VAL A 31 22.84 -5.16 5.58
CA VAL A 31 22.47 -3.76 5.57
C VAL A 31 22.08 -3.33 6.97
N ILE A 32 22.28 -2.05 7.29
CA ILE A 32 21.77 -1.43 8.53
C ILE A 32 20.80 -0.34 8.11
N ALA A 33 19.54 -0.54 8.46
CA ALA A 33 18.47 0.38 8.14
C ALA A 33 17.81 0.90 9.42
N MET A 34 17.23 2.09 9.36
CA MET A 34 16.54 2.71 10.48
C MET A 34 15.24 3.35 10.00
N ALA A 35 14.14 3.12 10.72
CA ALA A 35 12.90 3.84 10.50
C ALA A 35 13.05 5.30 10.91
N ILE A 36 12.36 6.19 10.19
CA ILE A 36 12.34 7.63 10.48
C ILE A 36 10.94 8.05 10.93
N SER A 37 10.84 9.26 11.51
CA SER A 37 9.57 9.80 12.01
C SER A 37 8.61 10.23 10.90
N LEU A 38 9.10 10.51 9.69
CA LEU A 38 8.26 10.89 8.56
C LEU A 38 7.51 9.66 8.05
N ARG A 39 6.21 9.82 7.79
CA ARG A 39 5.33 8.69 7.51
C ARG A 39 4.55 8.90 6.22
N ALA A 40 4.23 7.78 5.56
CA ALA A 40 3.19 7.71 4.53
C ALA A 40 1.90 7.20 5.17
N LYS A 41 0.77 7.72 4.72
CA LYS A 41 -0.56 7.34 5.23
C LYS A 41 -1.49 7.00 4.09
N ILE A 42 -2.30 5.97 4.30
CA ILE A 42 -3.47 5.65 3.47
C ILE A 42 -4.68 5.69 4.38
N ASP A 43 -5.66 6.48 3.99
CA ASP A 43 -6.93 6.62 4.68
C ASP A 43 -8.04 6.30 3.70
N GLY A 44 -8.85 5.30 3.99
CA GLY A 44 -9.84 4.87 3.02
C GLY A 44 -10.98 4.03 3.58
N LYS A 45 -11.90 3.70 2.68
CA LYS A 45 -13.12 2.96 2.98
C LYS A 45 -13.50 2.05 1.81
N LYS A 46 -14.31 1.05 2.10
CA LYS A 46 -14.93 0.23 1.06
C LYS A 46 -15.99 1.02 0.30
N ARG A 47 -16.11 0.70 -0.98
CA ARG A 47 -17.19 1.18 -1.85
C ARG A 47 -18.26 0.09 -1.98
N LYS A 48 -19.41 0.47 -2.51
CA LYS A 48 -20.48 -0.48 -2.84
C LYS A 48 -20.29 -1.11 -4.23
N ASP A 49 -19.51 -0.48 -5.09
CA ASP A 49 -19.16 -0.96 -6.41
C ASP A 49 -17.80 -1.66 -6.42
N ARG A 50 -17.30 -2.01 -7.60
CA ARG A 50 -16.00 -2.68 -7.78
C ARG A 50 -14.92 -1.72 -8.29
N LYS A 51 -15.09 -0.43 -8.07
CA LYS A 51 -14.13 0.60 -8.49
C LYS A 51 -13.12 0.88 -7.39
N VAL A 52 -11.86 1.02 -7.77
CA VAL A 52 -10.79 1.50 -6.89
C VAL A 52 -10.47 2.93 -7.26
N VAL A 53 -10.56 3.83 -6.30
CA VAL A 53 -10.27 5.25 -6.47
C VAL A 53 -9.19 5.66 -5.47
N ILE A 54 -8.10 6.21 -5.97
CA ILE A 54 -6.94 6.59 -5.17
C ILE A 54 -6.65 8.07 -5.40
N HIS A 55 -6.86 8.87 -4.36
CA HIS A 55 -6.54 10.29 -4.38
C HIS A 55 -5.12 10.51 -3.84
N LYS A 56 -4.21 10.90 -4.71
CA LYS A 56 -2.83 11.26 -4.35
C LYS A 56 -2.78 12.75 -4.07
N GLN A 57 -3.09 13.14 -2.84
CA GLN A 57 -3.26 14.56 -2.48
C GLN A 57 -2.00 15.39 -2.74
N ASP A 58 -0.83 14.85 -2.41
CA ASP A 58 0.44 15.56 -2.55
C ASP A 58 0.79 15.87 -4.02
N LEU A 59 0.23 15.11 -4.95
CA LEU A 59 0.43 15.28 -6.40
C LEU A 59 -0.76 15.93 -7.10
N GLY A 60 -1.87 16.11 -6.40
CA GLY A 60 -3.10 16.63 -7.01
C GLY A 60 -3.70 15.69 -8.08
N VAL A 61 -3.42 14.40 -8.00
CA VAL A 61 -3.82 13.41 -9.01
C VAL A 61 -4.75 12.38 -8.40
N THR A 62 -5.80 12.01 -9.15
CA THR A 62 -6.67 10.89 -8.81
C THR A 62 -6.50 9.79 -9.83
N GLU A 63 -6.23 8.59 -9.36
CA GLU A 63 -6.13 7.38 -10.16
C GLU A 63 -7.35 6.50 -9.89
N TYR A 64 -7.90 5.85 -10.92
CA TYR A 64 -9.01 4.92 -10.74
C TYR A 64 -8.91 3.77 -11.72
N PHE A 65 -9.38 2.61 -11.30
CA PHE A 65 -9.49 1.41 -12.12
C PHE A 65 -10.57 0.48 -11.55
N LEU A 66 -10.91 -0.56 -12.27
CA LEU A 66 -11.87 -1.56 -11.83
C LEU A 66 -11.14 -2.80 -11.31
N LEU A 67 -11.67 -3.42 -10.26
CA LEU A 67 -11.17 -4.73 -9.78
C LEU A 67 -11.23 -5.82 -10.85
N ASP A 68 -12.12 -5.68 -11.81
CA ASP A 68 -12.30 -6.63 -12.90
C ASP A 68 -11.27 -6.47 -14.02
N ASP A 69 -10.53 -5.38 -14.03
CA ASP A 69 -9.47 -5.10 -14.99
C ASP A 69 -8.20 -4.62 -14.28
N LEU A 70 -7.39 -5.57 -13.90
CA LEU A 70 -6.09 -5.34 -13.26
C LEU A 70 -4.92 -5.44 -14.23
N THR A 71 -5.18 -5.28 -15.53
CA THR A 71 -4.16 -5.21 -16.55
C THR A 71 -3.29 -3.97 -16.35
N TYR A 72 -1.98 -4.17 -16.34
CA TYR A 72 -1.06 -3.06 -16.16
C TYR A 72 -1.12 -2.10 -17.35
N SER A 73 -1.38 -0.84 -17.05
CA SER A 73 -1.53 0.21 -18.07
C SER A 73 -0.34 1.16 -18.15
N LYS A 74 0.61 1.05 -17.23
CA LYS A 74 1.79 1.91 -17.13
C LYS A 74 2.95 1.18 -16.46
N PRO A 75 4.21 1.62 -16.68
CA PRO A 75 5.33 1.13 -15.89
C PRO A 75 5.10 1.42 -14.40
N ARG A 76 5.49 0.48 -13.56
CA ARG A 76 5.36 0.60 -12.09
C ARG A 76 3.91 0.82 -11.65
N ASP A 77 3.00 0.02 -12.18
CA ASP A 77 1.58 0.02 -11.80
C ASP A 77 1.39 -0.69 -10.45
N TYR A 78 1.92 -0.09 -9.40
CA TYR A 78 2.06 -0.71 -8.08
C TYR A 78 0.72 -1.05 -7.42
N PHE A 79 -0.30 -0.22 -7.61
CA PHE A 79 -1.58 -0.42 -6.94
C PHE A 79 -2.30 -1.66 -7.49
N LYS A 80 -2.32 -1.83 -8.79
CA LYS A 80 -2.86 -3.05 -9.42
C LYS A 80 -2.01 -4.27 -9.08
N SER A 81 -0.69 -4.13 -9.09
CA SER A 81 0.23 -5.20 -8.70
C SER A 81 -0.02 -5.67 -7.27
N GLY A 82 -0.22 -4.74 -6.35
CA GLY A 82 -0.54 -5.07 -4.95
C GLY A 82 -1.80 -5.90 -4.81
N ILE A 83 -2.86 -5.56 -5.54
CA ILE A 83 -4.11 -6.35 -5.54
C ILE A 83 -3.86 -7.74 -6.13
N ASN A 84 -3.16 -7.82 -7.26
CA ASN A 84 -2.83 -9.11 -7.87
C ASN A 84 -2.04 -10.02 -6.91
N VAL A 85 -1.05 -9.49 -6.23
CA VAL A 85 -0.27 -10.26 -5.25
C VAL A 85 -1.14 -10.72 -4.09
N CYS A 86 -2.00 -9.87 -3.55
CA CYS A 86 -2.94 -10.25 -2.50
C CYS A 86 -3.88 -11.37 -2.94
N GLN A 87 -4.37 -11.34 -4.18
CA GLN A 87 -5.21 -12.40 -4.73
C GLN A 87 -4.44 -13.71 -4.90
N MET A 88 -3.18 -13.65 -5.31
CA MET A 88 -2.30 -14.83 -5.37
C MET A 88 -2.08 -15.45 -3.99
N GLU A 89 -2.10 -14.65 -2.95
CA GLU A 89 -2.00 -15.09 -1.56
C GLU A 89 -3.35 -15.55 -0.96
N GLY A 90 -4.39 -15.62 -1.77
CA GLY A 90 -5.70 -16.16 -1.41
C GLY A 90 -6.72 -15.13 -0.90
N LEU A 91 -6.41 -13.84 -0.96
CA LEU A 91 -7.39 -12.81 -0.60
C LEU A 91 -8.39 -12.58 -1.73
N THR A 92 -9.63 -12.26 -1.37
CA THR A 92 -10.70 -11.93 -2.31
C THR A 92 -11.26 -10.56 -2.02
N PHE A 93 -11.70 -9.86 -3.07
CA PHE A 93 -12.25 -8.51 -2.99
C PHE A 93 -13.55 -8.44 -3.78
N SER A 94 -14.68 -8.42 -3.08
CA SER A 94 -16.01 -8.28 -3.68
C SER A 94 -16.41 -6.85 -3.97
N SER A 95 -15.81 -5.89 -3.23
CA SER A 95 -16.08 -4.47 -3.40
C SER A 95 -14.79 -3.69 -3.57
N GLY A 96 -14.88 -2.57 -4.27
CA GLY A 96 -13.77 -1.64 -4.44
C GLY A 96 -13.51 -0.77 -3.22
N PHE A 97 -12.59 0.15 -3.39
CA PHE A 97 -12.12 1.04 -2.32
C PHE A 97 -12.02 2.47 -2.81
N GLU A 98 -12.14 3.40 -1.90
CA GLU A 98 -11.78 4.79 -2.12
C GLU A 98 -10.85 5.21 -1.00
N CYS A 99 -9.67 5.69 -1.36
CA CYS A 99 -8.66 6.07 -0.38
C CYS A 99 -7.90 7.33 -0.78
N GLU A 100 -7.34 7.98 0.23
CA GLU A 100 -6.44 9.10 0.09
C GLU A 100 -5.05 8.69 0.53
N ILE A 101 -4.04 9.06 -0.24
CA ILE A 101 -2.64 8.83 0.07
C ILE A 101 -1.97 10.16 0.32
N THR A 102 -1.33 10.27 1.48
CA THR A 102 -0.50 11.41 1.85
C THR A 102 0.87 10.90 2.32
N SER A 103 1.91 11.68 2.11
CA SER A 103 3.24 11.30 2.53
C SER A 103 4.05 12.53 2.96
N GLU A 104 4.61 12.45 4.15
CA GLU A 104 5.61 13.41 4.63
C GLU A 104 7.02 13.05 4.13
N ILE A 105 7.17 11.85 3.54
CA ILE A 105 8.47 11.30 3.13
C ILE A 105 8.89 11.97 1.82
N PRO A 106 10.07 12.61 1.77
CA PRO A 106 10.55 13.24 0.54
C PRO A 106 10.74 12.21 -0.59
N ILE A 107 10.31 12.58 -1.79
CA ILE A 107 10.50 11.76 -2.99
C ILE A 107 11.97 11.83 -3.40
N ARG A 108 12.57 10.69 -3.71
CA ARG A 108 13.95 10.56 -4.20
C ARG A 108 15.04 11.01 -3.21
N ALA A 109 14.74 11.03 -1.93
CA ALA A 109 15.70 11.41 -0.89
C ALA A 109 16.36 10.20 -0.20
N GLY A 110 16.29 9.01 -0.79
CA GLY A 110 16.80 7.78 -0.17
C GLY A 110 16.03 7.31 1.07
N THR A 111 14.82 7.82 1.27
CA THR A 111 13.99 7.58 2.47
C THR A 111 12.86 6.58 2.23
N SER A 112 12.91 5.88 1.09
CA SER A 112 11.99 4.79 0.74
C SER A 112 10.50 5.19 0.70
N SER A 113 10.20 6.34 0.09
CA SER A 113 8.82 6.82 -0.06
C SER A 113 7.93 5.80 -0.77
N SER A 114 8.36 5.27 -1.91
CA SER A 114 7.59 4.28 -2.67
C SER A 114 7.38 2.99 -1.87
N SER A 115 8.39 2.52 -1.16
CA SER A 115 8.29 1.32 -0.33
C SER A 115 7.31 1.51 0.83
N ALA A 116 7.33 2.67 1.49
CA ALA A 116 6.40 2.98 2.57
C ALA A 116 4.95 3.00 2.07
N ILE A 117 4.70 3.58 0.90
CA ILE A 117 3.37 3.59 0.27
C ILE A 117 2.93 2.16 -0.07
N MET A 118 3.82 1.33 -0.63
CA MET A 118 3.49 -0.04 -0.98
C MET A 118 3.20 -0.92 0.24
N VAL A 119 3.99 -0.79 1.30
CA VAL A 119 3.72 -1.50 2.56
C VAL A 119 2.38 -1.06 3.13
N SER A 120 2.08 0.24 3.14
CA SER A 120 0.78 0.76 3.56
C SER A 120 -0.35 0.19 2.70
N TRP A 121 -0.17 0.10 1.39
CA TRP A 121 -1.16 -0.40 0.45
C TRP A 121 -1.47 -1.88 0.69
N ILE A 122 -0.46 -2.72 0.81
CA ILE A 122 -0.64 -4.15 1.10
C ILE A 122 -1.33 -4.34 2.46
N HIS A 123 -0.93 -3.59 3.46
CA HIS A 123 -1.57 -3.63 4.78
C HIS A 123 -3.05 -3.21 4.68
N PHE A 124 -3.34 -2.13 3.97
CA PHE A 124 -4.70 -1.68 3.72
C PHE A 124 -5.54 -2.76 3.02
N LEU A 125 -5.01 -3.37 1.98
CA LEU A 125 -5.69 -4.44 1.24
C LEU A 125 -5.95 -5.66 2.12
N SER A 126 -5.01 -6.06 2.96
CA SER A 126 -5.18 -7.20 3.85
C SER A 126 -6.35 -7.02 4.82
N ARG A 127 -6.64 -5.78 5.20
CA ARG A 127 -7.74 -5.43 6.10
C ARG A 127 -9.06 -5.19 5.37
N MET A 128 -9.00 -4.84 4.09
CA MET A 128 -10.18 -4.55 3.26
C MET A 128 -10.66 -5.75 2.46
N ALA A 129 -9.95 -6.87 2.49
CA ALA A 129 -10.39 -8.12 1.88
C ALA A 129 -11.74 -8.58 2.43
N ASP A 130 -12.46 -9.42 1.69
CA ASP A 130 -13.75 -9.98 2.11
C ASP A 130 -13.63 -10.69 3.45
N GLU A 131 -12.54 -11.44 3.65
CA GLU A 131 -12.15 -12.01 4.93
C GLU A 131 -10.85 -11.32 5.39
N PRO A 132 -10.93 -10.27 6.21
CA PRO A 132 -9.75 -9.56 6.65
C PRO A 132 -8.75 -10.45 7.38
N VAL A 133 -7.48 -10.29 7.07
CA VAL A 133 -6.39 -11.02 7.71
C VAL A 133 -5.43 -10.07 8.39
N VAL A 134 -4.76 -10.56 9.41
CA VAL A 134 -3.66 -9.86 10.07
C VAL A 134 -2.38 -10.55 9.66
N TRP A 135 -1.69 -10.00 8.67
CA TRP A 135 -0.36 -10.45 8.31
C TRP A 135 0.66 -9.82 9.26
N ASP A 136 1.64 -10.62 9.64
CA ASP A 136 2.76 -10.10 10.41
C ASP A 136 3.70 -9.26 9.53
N GLN A 137 4.63 -8.60 10.17
CA GLN A 137 5.56 -7.70 9.47
C GLN A 137 6.50 -8.42 8.50
N GLN A 138 6.65 -9.72 8.62
CA GLN A 138 7.49 -10.50 7.70
C GLN A 138 6.77 -10.83 6.40
N LYS A 139 5.44 -10.86 6.44
CA LYS A 139 4.63 -11.19 5.27
C LYS A 139 4.26 -9.96 4.42
N ILE A 140 4.16 -8.79 5.03
CA ILE A 140 3.90 -7.54 4.33
C ILE A 140 5.18 -7.00 3.69
#